data_aab0b9ae45f51db80234641d5edcf3cf
#
_entry.id   aab0b9ae45f51db80234641d5edcf3cf
#
_cell.length_a   1.000
_cell.length_b   1.000
_cell.length_c   1.000
_cell.angle_alpha   90.00
_cell.angle_beta   90.00
_cell.angle_gamma   90.00
#
_symmetry.space_group_name_H-M   'P 1'
#
loop_
_entity.id
_entity.type
_entity.pdbx_description
1 polymer ?
#
loop_
_entity_poly.entity_id
_entity_poly.type
_entity_poly.pdbx_seq_one_letter_code
_entity_poly.pdbx_strand_id
1 'polypeptide(L)'
;ERVKEQLTKYEIVPEDWGGDVACIPVSALTGMGISDLLERIALEAEVMELKANPSRRGKGAVVEARLDKGQGPIATLLVQNGTLHKGDCLIAGTAVGRVRTMRNDKGQEITEAGPSTPVEITGLTEVPEAGELFEAVEDERLARELADKRTAEAKEKQFAAYTKVTLDNLFDQMAQNDMKELP
;
A
#
# COMPACT_ATOMS: atom_id res chain seq x y z
N GLU A 1 5.99 -24.73 18.69
CA GLU A 1 4.68 -24.89 19.39
C GLU A 1 4.25 -23.59 20.05
N ARG A 2 5.05 -22.97 20.91
CA ARG A 2 4.69 -21.72 21.64
C ARG A 2 4.22 -20.58 20.71
N VAL A 3 4.78 -20.44 19.52
CA VAL A 3 4.36 -19.42 18.53
C VAL A 3 2.97 -19.76 17.98
N LYS A 4 2.71 -21.03 17.65
CA LYS A 4 1.39 -21.50 17.20
C LYS A 4 0.32 -21.27 18.26
N GLU A 5 0.62 -21.54 19.54
CA GLU A 5 -0.28 -21.24 20.68
C GLU A 5 -0.58 -19.74 20.82
N GLN A 6 0.41 -18.89 20.58
CA GLN A 6 0.19 -17.44 20.60
C GLN A 6 -0.68 -16.95 19.45
N LEU A 7 -0.53 -17.54 18.27
CA LEU A 7 -1.31 -17.19 17.08
C LEU A 7 -2.80 -17.55 17.25
N THR A 8 -3.12 -18.65 17.95
CA THR A 8 -4.53 -19.03 18.22
C THR A 8 -5.27 -17.99 19.06
N LYS A 9 -4.58 -17.18 19.87
CA LYS A 9 -5.21 -16.06 20.60
C LYS A 9 -5.72 -14.95 19.68
N TYR A 10 -5.24 -14.92 18.44
CA TYR A 10 -5.65 -13.99 17.39
C TYR A 10 -6.52 -14.66 16.33
N GLU A 11 -7.15 -15.79 16.70
CA GLU A 11 -8.01 -16.58 15.81
C GLU A 11 -7.29 -17.22 14.62
N ILE A 12 -5.95 -17.26 14.64
CA ILE A 12 -5.13 -17.90 13.62
C ILE A 12 -4.85 -19.33 14.07
N VAL A 13 -5.62 -20.29 13.56
CA VAL A 13 -5.50 -21.71 13.91
C VAL A 13 -4.71 -22.44 12.83
N PRO A 14 -3.57 -23.10 13.19
CA PRO A 14 -2.79 -23.90 12.25
C PRO A 14 -3.56 -25.09 11.67
N GLU A 15 -3.25 -25.51 10.43
CA GLU A 15 -3.80 -26.71 9.79
C GLU A 15 -3.59 -27.97 10.67
N ASP A 16 -2.41 -28.10 11.30
CA ASP A 16 -2.10 -29.21 12.22
C ASP A 16 -3.08 -29.32 13.41
N TRP A 17 -3.77 -28.24 13.73
CA TRP A 17 -4.72 -28.17 14.83
C TRP A 17 -6.18 -28.04 14.35
N GLY A 18 -6.38 -28.31 13.05
CA GLY A 18 -7.72 -28.33 12.43
C GLY A 18 -8.20 -26.96 11.93
N GLY A 19 -7.30 -25.98 11.77
CA GLY A 19 -7.58 -24.69 11.16
C GLY A 19 -7.22 -24.65 9.66
N ASP A 20 -7.25 -23.45 9.10
CA ASP A 20 -7.05 -23.23 7.66
C ASP A 20 -5.68 -22.57 7.34
N VAL A 21 -4.84 -22.31 8.36
CA VAL A 21 -3.59 -21.58 8.18
C VAL A 21 -2.38 -22.51 8.14
N ALA A 22 -1.69 -22.56 7.01
CA ALA A 22 -0.45 -23.32 6.88
C ALA A 22 0.69 -22.67 7.70
N CYS A 23 1.33 -23.47 8.54
CA CYS A 23 2.47 -23.03 9.35
C CYS A 23 3.73 -23.81 8.95
N ILE A 24 4.62 -23.17 8.22
CA ILE A 24 5.83 -23.78 7.68
C ILE A 24 7.04 -23.29 8.48
N PRO A 25 7.80 -24.18 9.16
CA PRO A 25 9.02 -23.80 9.85
C PRO A 25 10.15 -23.54 8.83
N VAL A 26 10.74 -22.35 8.89
CA VAL A 26 11.82 -21.94 7.99
C VAL A 26 13.02 -21.44 8.75
N SER A 27 14.21 -21.58 8.17
CA SER A 27 15.45 -21.00 8.66
C SER A 27 16.20 -20.34 7.51
N ALA A 28 16.27 -19.00 7.54
CA ALA A 28 17.01 -18.22 6.54
C ALA A 28 18.51 -18.54 6.55
N LEU A 29 19.07 -18.88 7.71
CA LEU A 29 20.50 -19.20 7.84
C LEU A 29 20.88 -20.52 7.18
N THR A 30 20.05 -21.56 7.32
CA THR A 30 20.32 -22.91 6.81
C THR A 30 19.59 -23.22 5.49
N GLY A 31 18.66 -22.39 5.06
CA GLY A 31 17.79 -22.64 3.93
C GLY A 31 16.70 -23.69 4.17
N MET A 32 16.58 -24.20 5.40
CA MET A 32 15.59 -25.22 5.76
C MET A 32 14.18 -24.68 5.56
N GLY A 33 13.31 -25.48 4.93
CA GLY A 33 11.89 -25.17 4.73
C GLY A 33 11.60 -24.10 3.68
N ILE A 34 12.60 -23.51 3.04
CA ILE A 34 12.38 -22.46 2.02
C ILE A 34 11.68 -23.02 0.79
N SER A 35 12.09 -24.21 0.32
CA SER A 35 11.44 -24.87 -0.81
C SER A 35 9.97 -25.19 -0.52
N ASP A 36 9.68 -25.71 0.67
CA ASP A 36 8.31 -26.05 1.10
C ASP A 36 7.43 -24.80 1.19
N LEU A 37 8.01 -23.68 1.67
CA LEU A 37 7.33 -22.39 1.70
C LEU A 37 6.98 -21.89 0.30
N LEU A 38 7.93 -21.96 -0.64
CA LEU A 38 7.70 -21.52 -2.03
C LEU A 38 6.69 -22.41 -2.73
N GLU A 39 6.73 -23.72 -2.53
CA GLU A 39 5.74 -24.66 -3.07
C GLU A 39 4.33 -24.37 -2.51
N ARG A 40 4.21 -24.11 -1.21
CA ARG A 40 2.94 -23.74 -0.59
C ARG A 40 2.40 -22.42 -1.15
N ILE A 41 3.25 -21.40 -1.31
CA ILE A 41 2.85 -20.12 -1.92
C ILE A 41 2.34 -20.32 -3.35
N ALA A 42 3.03 -21.15 -4.14
CA ALA A 42 2.62 -21.45 -5.51
C ALA A 42 1.26 -22.17 -5.56
N LEU A 43 1.05 -23.16 -4.68
CA LEU A 43 -0.21 -23.88 -4.56
C LEU A 43 -1.36 -22.95 -4.14
N GLU A 44 -1.14 -22.08 -3.16
CA GLU A 44 -2.14 -21.12 -2.69
C GLU A 44 -2.53 -20.14 -3.81
N ALA A 45 -1.53 -19.63 -4.55
CA ALA A 45 -1.75 -18.75 -5.69
C ALA A 45 -2.56 -19.43 -6.82
N GLU A 46 -2.36 -20.73 -7.04
CA GLU A 46 -3.12 -21.52 -8.01
C GLU A 46 -4.58 -21.70 -7.57
N VAL A 47 -4.81 -22.01 -6.30
CA VAL A 47 -6.15 -22.15 -5.70
C VAL A 47 -6.93 -20.83 -5.76
N MET A 48 -6.25 -19.70 -5.54
CA MET A 48 -6.86 -18.37 -5.62
C MET A 48 -7.26 -17.95 -7.04
N GLU A 49 -6.79 -18.64 -8.08
CA GLU A 49 -7.06 -18.30 -9.50
C GLU A 49 -6.90 -16.80 -9.81
N LEU A 50 -5.82 -16.18 -9.34
CA LEU A 50 -5.58 -14.75 -9.51
C LEU A 50 -5.52 -14.37 -10.98
N LYS A 51 -6.39 -13.46 -11.41
CA LYS A 51 -6.52 -13.02 -12.80
C LYS A 51 -6.32 -11.51 -12.89
N ALA A 52 -5.61 -11.07 -13.95
CA ALA A 52 -5.44 -9.66 -14.27
C ALA A 52 -5.68 -9.43 -15.77
N ASN A 53 -6.17 -8.26 -16.14
CA ASN A 53 -6.36 -7.88 -17.54
C ASN A 53 -5.25 -6.91 -17.98
N PRO A 54 -4.26 -7.35 -18.77
CA PRO A 54 -3.15 -6.49 -19.19
C PRO A 54 -3.57 -5.38 -20.17
N SER A 55 -4.71 -5.53 -20.85
CA SER A 55 -5.16 -4.59 -21.90
C SER A 55 -5.75 -3.27 -21.36
N ARG A 56 -5.88 -3.12 -20.04
CA ARG A 56 -6.34 -1.86 -19.42
C ARG A 56 -5.17 -1.03 -18.91
N ARG A 57 -5.45 0.21 -18.49
CA ARG A 57 -4.47 1.10 -17.88
C ARG A 57 -3.94 0.54 -16.57
N GLY A 58 -2.68 0.79 -16.29
CA GLY A 58 -2.00 0.30 -15.11
C GLY A 58 -2.65 0.77 -13.81
N LYS A 59 -2.88 -0.17 -12.91
CA LYS A 59 -3.37 0.06 -11.55
C LYS A 59 -2.65 -0.87 -10.58
N GLY A 60 -2.39 -0.39 -9.38
CA GLY A 60 -1.71 -1.19 -8.36
C GLY A 60 -1.47 -0.42 -7.08
N ALA A 61 -0.42 -0.78 -6.38
CA ALA A 61 -0.08 -0.19 -5.09
C ALA A 61 1.34 0.38 -5.09
N VAL A 62 1.54 1.42 -4.30
CA VAL A 62 2.86 1.97 -3.97
C VAL A 62 3.50 1.07 -2.91
N VAL A 63 4.63 0.46 -3.22
CA VAL A 63 5.38 -0.37 -2.27
C VAL A 63 6.22 0.51 -1.37
N GLU A 64 6.95 1.43 -1.96
CA GLU A 64 7.77 2.43 -1.26
C GLU A 64 7.91 3.69 -2.10
N ALA A 65 8.21 4.80 -1.45
CA ALA A 65 8.56 6.03 -2.14
C ALA A 65 9.56 6.84 -1.32
N ARG A 66 10.41 7.60 -2.02
CA ARG A 66 11.45 8.43 -1.42
C ARG A 66 11.70 9.68 -2.25
N LEU A 67 12.24 10.70 -1.60
CA LEU A 67 12.74 11.89 -2.29
C LEU A 67 14.24 11.74 -2.58
N ASP A 68 14.60 11.73 -3.85
CA ASP A 68 15.99 11.76 -4.28
C ASP A 68 16.41 13.19 -4.63
N LYS A 69 17.63 13.59 -4.22
CA LYS A 69 18.13 14.95 -4.44
C LYS A 69 18.35 15.31 -5.91
N GLY A 70 18.60 14.31 -6.76
CA GLY A 70 18.88 14.51 -8.19
C GLY A 70 17.70 14.23 -9.10
N GLN A 71 16.89 13.23 -8.75
CA GLN A 71 15.79 12.75 -9.60
C GLN A 71 14.41 13.20 -9.12
N GLY A 72 14.31 13.80 -7.91
CA GLY A 72 13.05 14.18 -7.29
C GLY A 72 12.32 12.99 -6.65
N PRO A 73 10.99 13.00 -6.60
CA PRO A 73 10.21 11.87 -6.08
C PRO A 73 10.43 10.62 -6.92
N ILE A 74 10.82 9.54 -6.24
CA ILE A 74 10.95 8.18 -6.79
C ILE A 74 9.97 7.30 -6.06
N ALA A 75 9.20 6.51 -6.79
CA ALA A 75 8.27 5.55 -6.22
C ALA A 75 8.46 4.16 -6.84
N THR A 76 8.47 3.13 -6.00
CA THR A 76 8.40 1.74 -6.41
C THR A 76 6.94 1.30 -6.40
N LEU A 77 6.43 0.96 -7.56
CA LEU A 77 5.05 0.55 -7.77
C LEU A 77 4.99 -0.96 -8.04
N LEU A 78 3.97 -1.62 -7.53
CA LEU A 78 3.60 -2.97 -7.94
C LEU A 78 2.36 -2.89 -8.82
N VAL A 79 2.50 -3.15 -10.10
CA VAL A 79 1.38 -3.22 -11.03
C VAL A 79 0.56 -4.47 -10.73
N GLN A 80 -0.69 -4.30 -10.32
CA GLN A 80 -1.60 -5.41 -10.00
C GLN A 80 -2.53 -5.75 -11.16
N ASN A 81 -2.90 -4.75 -11.94
CA ASN A 81 -3.81 -4.91 -13.07
C ASN A 81 -3.49 -3.88 -14.16
N GLY A 82 -3.73 -4.23 -15.43
CA GLY A 82 -3.40 -3.37 -16.56
C GLY A 82 -1.92 -3.33 -16.87
N THR A 83 -1.55 -2.47 -17.79
CA THR A 83 -0.16 -2.19 -18.17
C THR A 83 0.13 -0.71 -17.98
N LEU A 84 1.23 -0.42 -17.31
CA LEU A 84 1.75 0.93 -17.12
C LEU A 84 2.81 1.20 -18.19
N HIS A 85 2.73 2.34 -18.87
CA HIS A 85 3.67 2.74 -19.89
C HIS A 85 4.45 4.00 -19.50
N LYS A 86 5.66 4.10 -20.02
CA LYS A 86 6.44 5.36 -19.95
C LYS A 86 5.66 6.46 -20.65
N GLY A 87 5.46 7.58 -19.95
CA GLY A 87 4.66 8.71 -20.44
C GLY A 87 3.22 8.75 -19.96
N ASP A 88 2.72 7.70 -19.31
CA ASP A 88 1.39 7.70 -18.71
C ASP A 88 1.26 8.76 -17.60
N CYS A 89 0.08 9.36 -17.51
CA CYS A 89 -0.28 10.19 -16.37
C CYS A 89 -0.73 9.29 -15.23
N LEU A 90 -0.25 9.55 -14.03
CA LEU A 90 -0.42 8.72 -12.86
C LEU A 90 -0.93 9.54 -11.68
N ILE A 91 -1.85 8.96 -10.93
CA ILE A 91 -2.25 9.44 -9.60
C ILE A 91 -1.96 8.35 -8.57
N ALA A 92 -1.27 8.70 -7.49
CA ALA A 92 -0.98 7.82 -6.36
C ALA A 92 -1.31 8.59 -5.07
N GLY A 93 -2.40 8.22 -4.41
CA GLY A 93 -2.93 9.02 -3.31
C GLY A 93 -3.26 10.45 -3.76
N THR A 94 -2.52 11.43 -3.23
CA THR A 94 -2.57 12.85 -3.64
C THR A 94 -1.50 13.21 -4.68
N ALA A 95 -0.44 12.39 -4.80
CA ALA A 95 0.63 12.62 -5.74
C ALA A 95 0.18 12.39 -7.19
N VAL A 96 0.49 13.33 -8.06
CA VAL A 96 0.17 13.29 -9.48
C VAL A 96 1.46 13.47 -10.27
N GLY A 97 1.53 12.90 -11.44
CA GLY A 97 2.65 13.17 -12.34
C GLY A 97 2.59 12.34 -13.60
N ARG A 98 3.60 12.55 -14.45
CA ARG A 98 3.80 11.78 -15.66
C ARG A 98 5.03 10.89 -15.51
N VAL A 99 4.89 9.60 -15.77
CA VAL A 99 5.99 8.65 -15.73
C VAL A 99 7.11 9.07 -16.69
N ARG A 100 8.24 9.51 -16.14
CA ARG A 100 9.41 9.95 -16.93
C ARG A 100 10.36 8.81 -17.23
N THR A 101 10.70 8.05 -16.19
CA THR A 101 11.55 6.87 -16.32
C THR A 101 10.88 5.71 -15.61
N MET A 102 11.10 4.51 -16.13
CA MET A 102 10.69 3.25 -15.52
C MET A 102 11.87 2.32 -15.49
N ARG A 103 12.11 1.68 -14.34
CA ARG A 103 13.17 0.68 -14.15
C ARG A 103 12.60 -0.56 -13.50
N ASN A 104 13.09 -1.71 -13.95
CA ASN A 104 12.74 -2.98 -13.35
C ASN A 104 13.57 -3.23 -12.06
N ASP A 105 13.35 -4.39 -11.43
CA ASP A 105 14.06 -4.89 -10.25
C ASP A 105 15.58 -5.00 -10.44
N LYS A 106 16.05 -5.09 -11.70
CA LYS A 106 17.47 -5.15 -12.08
C LYS A 106 18.07 -3.78 -12.41
N GLY A 107 17.30 -2.69 -12.23
CA GLY A 107 17.72 -1.32 -12.55
C GLY A 107 17.78 -0.99 -14.04
N GLN A 108 17.27 -1.86 -14.93
CA GLN A 108 17.23 -1.64 -16.36
C GLN A 108 16.02 -0.77 -16.74
N GLU A 109 16.22 0.17 -17.65
CA GLU A 109 15.11 0.96 -18.18
C GLU A 109 14.16 0.07 -18.99
N ILE A 110 12.87 0.23 -18.72
CA ILE A 110 11.78 -0.43 -19.44
C ILE A 110 10.77 0.61 -19.92
N THR A 111 10.00 0.28 -20.94
CA THR A 111 8.98 1.17 -21.51
C THR A 111 7.57 0.81 -21.05
N GLU A 112 7.37 -0.41 -20.60
CA GLU A 112 6.09 -0.94 -20.14
C GLU A 112 6.26 -1.91 -18.96
N ALA A 113 5.27 -1.98 -18.10
CA ALA A 113 5.20 -2.91 -16.98
C ALA A 113 3.78 -3.48 -16.89
N GLY A 114 3.67 -4.80 -17.09
CA GLY A 114 2.41 -5.54 -17.00
C GLY A 114 2.05 -5.94 -15.57
N PRO A 115 0.97 -6.71 -15.38
CA PRO A 115 0.57 -7.21 -14.09
C PRO A 115 1.66 -8.00 -13.36
N SER A 116 1.66 -7.92 -12.02
CA SER A 116 2.63 -8.56 -11.13
C SER A 116 4.09 -8.11 -11.30
N THR A 117 4.30 -6.96 -11.97
CA THR A 117 5.64 -6.41 -12.21
C THR A 117 5.93 -5.27 -11.24
N PRO A 118 6.98 -5.37 -10.41
CA PRO A 118 7.48 -4.23 -9.64
C PRO A 118 8.26 -3.29 -10.55
N VAL A 119 8.05 -1.98 -10.40
CA VAL A 119 8.69 -0.96 -11.23
C VAL A 119 9.00 0.29 -10.42
N GLU A 120 10.26 0.75 -10.51
CA GLU A 120 10.67 2.04 -9.98
C GLU A 120 10.38 3.13 -11.03
N ILE A 121 9.67 4.17 -10.62
CA ILE A 121 9.32 5.29 -11.50
C ILE A 121 9.80 6.62 -10.95
N THR A 122 9.98 7.59 -11.86
CA THR A 122 10.17 9.01 -11.55
C THR A 122 9.13 9.86 -12.28
N GLY A 123 8.92 11.09 -11.80
CA GLY A 123 8.07 12.06 -12.47
C GLY A 123 6.80 12.45 -11.72
N LEU A 124 6.62 11.95 -10.50
CA LEU A 124 5.57 12.42 -9.60
C LEU A 124 5.89 13.82 -9.06
N THR A 125 4.87 14.60 -8.71
CA THR A 125 5.01 15.95 -8.15
C THR A 125 5.44 15.93 -6.70
N GLU A 126 5.03 14.91 -5.97
CA GLU A 126 5.33 14.69 -4.54
C GLU A 126 5.54 13.21 -4.26
N VAL A 127 6.03 12.90 -3.07
CA VAL A 127 6.28 11.52 -2.63
C VAL A 127 4.97 10.93 -2.12
N PRO A 128 4.41 9.88 -2.77
CA PRO A 128 3.22 9.20 -2.27
C PRO A 128 3.53 8.39 -1.01
N GLU A 129 2.50 8.06 -0.24
CA GLU A 129 2.67 7.18 0.91
C GLU A 129 2.74 5.70 0.50
N ALA A 130 3.53 4.91 1.21
CA ALA A 130 3.58 3.47 1.01
C ALA A 130 2.21 2.84 1.34
N GLY A 131 1.76 1.92 0.50
CA GLY A 131 0.44 1.30 0.61
C GLY A 131 -0.69 2.03 -0.13
N GLU A 132 -0.47 3.26 -0.61
CA GLU A 132 -1.46 3.95 -1.44
C GLU A 132 -1.68 3.24 -2.77
N LEU A 133 -2.91 3.35 -3.28
CA LEU A 133 -3.23 2.85 -4.61
C LEU A 133 -2.86 3.87 -5.67
N PHE A 134 -2.22 3.39 -6.74
CA PHE A 134 -2.01 4.19 -7.93
C PHE A 134 -2.92 3.77 -9.08
N GLU A 135 -3.22 4.71 -9.96
CA GLU A 135 -3.99 4.48 -11.17
C GLU A 135 -3.46 5.36 -12.31
N ALA A 136 -3.25 4.74 -13.48
CA ALA A 136 -2.92 5.47 -14.69
C ALA A 136 -4.19 6.05 -15.32
N VAL A 137 -4.17 7.36 -15.62
CA VAL A 137 -5.31 8.10 -16.16
C VAL A 137 -5.00 8.65 -17.55
N GLU A 138 -6.04 9.05 -18.26
CA GLU A 138 -5.93 9.51 -19.64
C GLU A 138 -5.24 10.86 -19.76
N ASP A 139 -5.62 11.77 -18.86
CA ASP A 139 -5.23 13.17 -18.91
C ASP A 139 -4.71 13.65 -17.55
N GLU A 140 -3.67 14.45 -17.60
CA GLU A 140 -3.07 15.09 -16.43
C GLU A 140 -4.06 16.01 -15.72
N ARG A 141 -4.99 16.64 -16.46
CA ARG A 141 -6.03 17.48 -15.88
C ARG A 141 -6.97 16.65 -15.00
N LEU A 142 -7.42 15.50 -15.50
CA LEU A 142 -8.25 14.58 -14.72
C LEU A 142 -7.51 14.07 -13.48
N ALA A 143 -6.21 13.77 -13.61
CA ALA A 143 -5.39 13.37 -12.49
C ALA A 143 -5.36 14.43 -11.39
N ARG A 144 -5.18 15.71 -11.75
CA ARG A 144 -5.15 16.83 -10.81
C ARG A 144 -6.50 17.03 -10.14
N GLU A 145 -7.59 17.02 -10.88
CA GLU A 145 -8.94 17.15 -10.32
C GLU A 145 -9.23 16.05 -9.28
N LEU A 146 -8.83 14.82 -9.57
CA LEU A 146 -8.97 13.68 -8.64
C LEU A 146 -8.08 13.83 -7.40
N ALA A 147 -6.84 14.30 -7.56
CA ALA A 147 -5.92 14.55 -6.45
C ALA A 147 -6.44 15.66 -5.54
N ASP A 148 -6.90 16.77 -6.10
CA ASP A 148 -7.47 17.89 -5.35
C ASP A 148 -8.69 17.43 -4.54
N LYS A 149 -9.55 16.60 -5.13
CA LYS A 149 -10.70 16.02 -4.44
C LYS A 149 -10.26 15.11 -3.28
N ARG A 150 -9.30 14.22 -3.50
CA ARG A 150 -8.77 13.34 -2.43
C ARG A 150 -8.11 14.16 -1.31
N THR A 151 -7.37 15.20 -1.66
CA THR A 151 -6.75 16.11 -0.68
C THR A 151 -7.79 16.82 0.16
N ALA A 152 -8.88 17.30 -0.46
CA ALA A 152 -9.99 17.92 0.26
C ALA A 152 -10.67 16.92 1.22
N GLU A 153 -10.98 15.72 0.76
CA GLU A 153 -11.58 14.66 1.57
C GLU A 153 -10.65 14.23 2.74
N ALA A 154 -9.34 14.15 2.51
CA ALA A 154 -8.37 13.83 3.55
C ALA A 154 -8.31 14.92 4.63
N LYS A 155 -8.30 16.20 4.22
CA LYS A 155 -8.35 17.35 5.14
C LYS A 155 -9.66 17.35 5.96
N GLU A 156 -10.79 17.09 5.32
CA GLU A 156 -12.08 17.05 6.01
C GLU A 156 -12.12 15.91 7.06
N LYS A 157 -11.61 14.74 6.72
CA LYS A 157 -11.46 13.62 7.68
C LYS A 157 -10.53 13.96 8.85
N GLN A 158 -9.41 14.63 8.58
CA GLN A 158 -8.52 15.10 9.65
C GLN A 158 -9.21 16.11 10.56
N PHE A 159 -9.90 17.11 10.00
CA PHE A 159 -10.66 18.10 10.79
C PHE A 159 -11.75 17.42 11.62
N ALA A 160 -12.48 16.46 11.06
CA ALA A 160 -13.51 15.72 11.79
C ALA A 160 -12.90 14.88 12.93
N ALA A 161 -11.73 14.29 12.75
CA ALA A 161 -11.01 13.57 13.79
C ALA A 161 -10.51 14.49 14.90
N TYR A 162 -9.93 15.64 14.56
CA TYR A 162 -9.52 16.66 15.54
C TYR A 162 -10.70 17.21 16.34
N THR A 163 -11.84 17.46 15.68
CA THR A 163 -13.04 17.96 16.35
C THR A 163 -13.60 16.95 17.35
N LYS A 164 -13.60 15.66 17.02
CA LYS A 164 -14.02 14.61 17.96
C LYS A 164 -13.11 14.54 19.18
N VAL A 165 -11.80 14.53 18.98
CA VAL A 165 -10.81 14.49 20.09
C VAL A 165 -10.95 15.72 20.99
N THR A 166 -11.20 16.90 20.40
CA THR A 166 -11.37 18.15 21.18
C THR A 166 -12.66 18.13 21.99
N LEU A 167 -13.76 17.60 21.45
CA LEU A 167 -15.03 17.47 22.18
C LEU A 167 -14.94 16.43 23.32
N ASP A 168 -14.32 15.29 23.09
CA ASP A 168 -14.12 14.28 24.13
C ASP A 168 -13.25 14.84 25.28
N ASN A 169 -12.15 15.54 24.94
CA ASN A 169 -11.33 16.21 25.93
C ASN A 169 -12.07 17.32 26.69
N LEU A 170 -12.98 18.01 26.02
CA LEU A 170 -13.79 19.08 26.63
C LEU A 170 -14.80 18.51 27.63
N PHE A 171 -15.43 17.39 27.32
CA PHE A 171 -16.33 16.68 28.23
C PHE A 171 -15.56 16.11 29.43
N ASP A 172 -14.36 15.55 29.24
CA ASP A 172 -13.50 15.07 30.32
C ASP A 172 -13.03 16.22 31.23
N GLN A 173 -12.69 17.39 30.66
CA GLN A 173 -12.33 18.57 31.44
C GLN A 173 -13.52 19.17 32.18
N MET A 174 -14.71 19.17 31.60
CA MET A 174 -15.94 19.60 32.28
C MET A 174 -16.26 18.64 33.44
N ALA A 175 -16.15 17.34 33.24
CA ALA A 175 -16.37 16.36 34.32
C ALA A 175 -15.36 16.46 35.47
N GLN A 176 -14.12 16.89 35.19
CA GLN A 176 -13.10 17.13 36.21
C GLN A 176 -13.22 18.52 36.90
N ASN A 177 -13.83 19.51 36.25
CA ASN A 177 -14.01 20.84 36.80
C ASN A 177 -15.30 21.03 37.65
N ASP A 178 -16.23 20.08 37.62
CA ASP A 178 -17.44 20.12 38.47
C ASP A 178 -17.16 19.81 39.96
N MET A 179 -15.90 19.68 40.36
CA MET A 179 -15.49 19.45 41.76
C MET A 179 -14.70 20.60 42.37
N LYS A 180 -14.80 21.82 41.85
CA LYS A 180 -14.31 23.02 42.56
C LYS A 180 -15.48 23.94 42.89
N GLU A 181 -16.12 23.70 44.02
CA GLU A 181 -16.94 24.70 44.66
C GLU A 181 -16.08 25.91 45.04
N LEU A 182 -16.52 27.05 44.61
CA LEU A 182 -15.95 28.35 45.08
C LEU A 182 -16.41 28.61 46.51
N PRO A 183 -15.52 29.16 47.35
CA PRO A 183 -15.84 29.52 48.72
C PRO A 183 -16.76 30.75 48.79
#